data_ad4fe485ae2005281101921891a106c4
#
_entry.id   ad4fe485ae2005281101921891a106c4
#
_cell.length_a   1.000
_cell.length_b   1.000
_cell.length_c   1.000
_cell.angle_alpha   90.00
_cell.angle_beta   90.00
_cell.angle_gamma   90.00
#
_symmetry.space_group_name_H-M   'P 1'
#
loop_
_entity.id
_entity.type
_entity.pdbx_description
1 polymer ?
#
loop_
_entity_poly.entity_id
_entity_poly.type
_entity_poly.pdbx_seq_one_letter_code
_entity_poly.pdbx_strand_id
1 'polypeptide(L)'
;IAMAGIDIDEMLKGAKDAMVKYNDANIETNDAYRYGVARQLLNKAGYSAEMFVTYELQLNNVAEWWKQLYGESEGKENKGILPHSAVFSTDLHSLGQFIQEGSKVLYETIFEVKNPQNDMIIPSDPDDLDGLNYLAGKSVDYVNKRACEGTIDAHVNTGNVPNIIISLDKMDAYGFGYMAVSYTHLRA
;
A
#
# COMPACT_ATOMS: atom_id res chain seq x y z
N ILE A 1 -7.60 -18.79 11.21
CA ILE A 1 -6.66 -18.77 10.06
C ILE A 1 -6.72 -20.14 9.38
N ALA A 2 -6.31 -21.27 10.02
CA ALA A 2 -6.32 -22.61 9.42
C ALA A 2 -7.70 -23.00 8.87
N MET A 3 -8.77 -22.76 9.62
CA MET A 3 -10.14 -23.04 9.17
C MET A 3 -10.58 -22.22 7.94
N ALA A 4 -9.89 -21.13 7.64
CA ALA A 4 -10.10 -20.35 6.41
C ALA A 4 -9.23 -20.84 5.23
N GLY A 5 -8.52 -21.97 5.39
CA GLY A 5 -7.68 -22.54 4.34
C GLY A 5 -6.34 -21.84 4.13
N ILE A 6 -5.94 -20.96 5.06
CA ILE A 6 -4.65 -20.26 4.97
C ILE A 6 -3.55 -21.16 5.52
N ASP A 7 -2.44 -21.29 4.79
CA ASP A 7 -1.27 -22.05 5.21
C ASP A 7 -0.54 -21.33 6.36
N ILE A 8 -0.69 -21.88 7.55
CA ILE A 8 -0.10 -21.30 8.77
C ILE A 8 1.42 -21.44 8.77
N ASP A 9 1.96 -22.54 8.26
CA ASP A 9 3.40 -22.80 8.28
C ASP A 9 4.13 -21.83 7.36
N GLU A 10 3.61 -21.59 6.15
CA GLU A 10 4.15 -20.57 5.25
C GLU A 10 3.99 -19.14 5.85
N MET A 11 2.88 -18.84 6.52
CA MET A 11 2.69 -17.56 7.18
C MET A 11 3.71 -17.33 8.31
N LEU A 12 3.94 -18.34 9.17
CA LEU A 12 4.93 -18.26 10.25
C LEU A 12 6.35 -18.21 9.71
N LYS A 13 6.63 -18.86 8.60
CA LYS A 13 7.91 -18.78 7.91
C LYS A 13 8.19 -17.36 7.40
N GLY A 14 7.23 -16.73 6.73
CA GLY A 14 7.34 -15.32 6.31
C GLY A 14 7.58 -14.38 7.49
N ALA A 15 6.84 -14.56 8.58
CA ALA A 15 7.01 -13.81 9.82
C ALA A 15 8.44 -13.98 10.40
N LYS A 16 8.95 -15.20 10.44
CA LYS A 16 10.30 -15.51 10.93
C LYS A 16 11.37 -14.85 10.06
N ASP A 17 11.25 -14.94 8.75
CA ASP A 17 12.22 -14.36 7.82
C ASP A 17 12.24 -12.83 7.94
N ALA A 18 11.08 -12.19 8.08
CA ALA A 18 10.99 -10.75 8.36
C ALA A 18 11.64 -10.39 9.70
N MET A 19 11.39 -11.18 10.75
CA MET A 19 12.01 -10.95 12.06
C MET A 19 13.54 -11.00 12.01
N VAL A 20 14.10 -11.94 11.25
CA VAL A 20 15.55 -12.03 11.05
C VAL A 20 16.07 -10.83 10.27
N LYS A 21 15.41 -10.47 9.15
CA LYS A 21 15.84 -9.37 8.29
C LYS A 21 15.79 -8.02 9.03
N TYR A 22 14.72 -7.75 9.75
CA TYR A 22 14.50 -6.45 10.41
C TYR A 22 15.10 -6.35 11.82
N ASN A 23 15.78 -7.38 12.30
CA ASN A 23 16.58 -7.32 13.54
C ASN A 23 17.92 -6.55 13.35
N ASP A 24 18.23 -6.14 12.14
CA ASP A 24 19.38 -5.29 11.84
C ASP A 24 19.02 -3.82 12.08
N ALA A 25 19.77 -3.11 12.92
CA ALA A 25 19.55 -1.69 13.20
C ALA A 25 20.11 -0.75 12.13
N ASN A 26 20.74 -1.27 11.08
CA ASN A 26 21.31 -0.46 10.01
C ASN A 26 20.21 0.08 9.07
N ILE A 27 20.03 1.39 9.04
CA ILE A 27 19.02 2.06 8.21
C ILE A 27 19.21 1.82 6.70
N GLU A 28 20.45 1.57 6.24
CA GLU A 28 20.74 1.33 4.82
C GLU A 28 20.19 -0.02 4.33
N THR A 29 20.02 -0.99 5.24
CA THR A 29 19.58 -2.36 4.94
C THR A 29 18.20 -2.68 5.51
N ASN A 30 17.69 -1.87 6.44
CA ASN A 30 16.41 -2.08 7.11
C ASN A 30 15.32 -1.15 6.56
N ASP A 31 14.54 -1.66 5.62
CA ASP A 31 13.43 -0.90 5.00
C ASP A 31 12.35 -0.50 6.01
N ALA A 32 12.14 -1.27 7.07
CA ALA A 32 11.22 -0.92 8.14
C ALA A 32 11.68 0.38 8.84
N TYR A 33 12.95 0.46 9.24
CA TYR A 33 13.48 1.69 9.84
C TYR A 33 13.47 2.87 8.86
N ARG A 34 13.78 2.63 7.58
CA ARG A 34 13.69 3.68 6.54
C ARG A 34 12.27 4.25 6.44
N TYR A 35 11.27 3.38 6.45
CA TYR A 35 9.88 3.81 6.44
C TYR A 35 9.54 4.62 7.70
N GLY A 36 9.89 4.13 8.90
CA GLY A 36 9.66 4.87 10.14
C GLY A 36 10.32 6.25 10.17
N VAL A 37 11.56 6.36 9.68
CA VAL A 37 12.26 7.64 9.55
C VAL A 37 11.57 8.56 8.54
N ALA A 38 11.17 8.05 7.38
CA ALA A 38 10.45 8.83 6.36
C ALA A 38 9.15 9.41 6.94
N ARG A 39 8.36 8.60 7.66
CA ARG A 39 7.14 9.03 8.35
C ARG A 39 7.43 10.19 9.32
N GLN A 40 8.46 10.07 10.14
CA GLN A 40 8.83 11.11 11.10
C GLN A 40 9.32 12.40 10.44
N LEU A 41 10.06 12.29 9.33
CA LEU A 41 10.49 13.46 8.57
C LEU A 41 9.31 14.18 7.92
N LEU A 42 8.36 13.44 7.34
CA LEU A 42 7.14 14.00 6.78
C LEU A 42 6.28 14.67 7.85
N ASN A 43 6.14 14.04 9.02
CA ASN A 43 5.42 14.65 10.14
C ASN A 43 6.07 15.98 10.60
N LYS A 44 7.39 16.01 10.73
CA LYS A 44 8.14 17.25 11.04
C LYS A 44 8.01 18.32 9.95
N ALA A 45 7.81 17.91 8.70
CA ALA A 45 7.56 18.82 7.59
C ALA A 45 6.11 19.35 7.54
N GLY A 46 5.23 18.90 8.46
CA GLY A 46 3.87 19.39 8.60
C GLY A 46 2.77 18.45 8.06
N TYR A 47 3.14 17.28 7.55
CA TYR A 47 2.15 16.27 7.14
C TYR A 47 1.62 15.54 8.36
N SER A 48 0.36 15.76 8.69
CA SER A 48 -0.30 15.25 9.90
C SER A 48 -1.17 14.01 9.65
N ALA A 49 -1.35 13.60 8.40
CA ALA A 49 -2.10 12.43 8.01
C ALA A 49 -1.30 11.56 7.04
N GLU A 50 -1.44 10.25 7.20
CA GLU A 50 -0.90 9.23 6.29
C GLU A 50 -2.04 8.44 5.70
N MET A 51 -2.08 8.35 4.38
CA MET A 51 -3.09 7.59 3.67
C MET A 51 -2.49 6.31 3.11
N PHE A 52 -2.89 5.17 3.68
CA PHE A 52 -2.62 3.87 3.09
C PHE A 52 -3.43 3.72 1.81
N VAL A 53 -2.75 3.63 0.68
CA VAL A 53 -3.38 3.50 -0.63
C VAL A 53 -3.10 2.12 -1.20
N THR A 54 -4.12 1.46 -1.71
CA THR A 54 -3.96 0.22 -2.45
C THR A 54 -4.87 0.19 -3.67
N TYR A 55 -4.41 -0.48 -4.73
CA TYR A 55 -5.18 -0.83 -5.92
C TYR A 55 -5.69 -2.28 -5.85
N GLU A 56 -5.40 -2.98 -4.75
CA GLU A 56 -5.76 -4.37 -4.52
C GLU A 56 -6.91 -4.46 -3.51
N LEU A 57 -8.11 -4.78 -3.98
CA LEU A 57 -9.30 -4.91 -3.12
C LEU A 57 -9.11 -5.86 -1.93
N GLN A 58 -8.33 -6.91 -2.12
CA GLN A 58 -8.00 -7.87 -1.06
C GLN A 58 -7.23 -7.25 0.12
N LEU A 59 -6.56 -6.10 -0.08
CA LEU A 59 -5.83 -5.40 0.97
C LEU A 59 -6.70 -4.45 1.79
N ASN A 60 -7.99 -4.29 1.46
CA ASN A 60 -8.87 -3.39 2.20
C ASN A 60 -8.90 -3.69 3.71
N ASN A 61 -9.05 -4.96 4.09
CA ASN A 61 -9.03 -5.35 5.51
C ASN A 61 -7.65 -5.18 6.16
N VAL A 62 -6.58 -5.26 5.38
CA VAL A 62 -5.21 -4.94 5.85
C VAL A 62 -5.10 -3.46 6.14
N ALA A 63 -5.66 -2.60 5.30
CA ALA A 63 -5.70 -1.16 5.51
C ALA A 63 -6.51 -0.78 6.77
N GLU A 64 -7.65 -1.46 7.03
CA GLU A 64 -8.41 -1.27 8.27
C GLU A 64 -7.62 -1.69 9.51
N TRP A 65 -6.94 -2.85 9.47
CA TRP A 65 -6.05 -3.28 10.54
C TRP A 65 -4.88 -2.32 10.74
N TRP A 66 -4.29 -1.81 9.67
CA TRP A 66 -3.21 -0.84 9.71
C TRP A 66 -3.65 0.48 10.40
N LYS A 67 -4.86 0.98 10.09
CA LYS A 67 -5.43 2.16 10.79
C LYS A 67 -5.56 1.91 12.28
N GLN A 68 -6.10 0.77 12.68
CA GLN A 68 -6.22 0.39 14.09
C GLN A 68 -4.84 0.34 14.75
N LEU A 69 -3.90 -0.34 14.14
CA LEU A 69 -2.56 -0.55 14.67
C LEU A 69 -1.85 0.78 14.96
N TYR A 70 -1.84 1.70 14.01
CA TYR A 70 -1.17 2.99 14.17
C TYR A 70 -1.98 3.97 15.02
N GLY A 71 -3.28 4.02 14.83
CA GLY A 71 -4.16 4.90 15.61
C GLY A 71 -4.09 4.62 17.11
N GLU A 72 -4.20 3.35 17.51
CA GLU A 72 -4.11 2.95 18.91
C GLU A 72 -2.71 3.08 19.50
N SER A 73 -1.68 2.93 18.69
CA SER A 73 -0.29 2.91 19.17
C SER A 73 0.35 4.28 19.24
N GLU A 74 0.14 5.10 18.23
CA GLU A 74 0.83 6.40 18.07
C GLU A 74 -0.05 7.58 18.51
N GLY A 75 -1.36 7.45 18.52
CA GLY A 75 -2.31 8.50 18.91
C GLY A 75 -2.32 8.77 20.40
N LYS A 76 -1.21 9.19 20.99
CA LYS A 76 -1.03 9.43 22.42
C LYS A 76 -0.37 10.78 22.68
N GLU A 77 -0.60 11.37 23.85
CA GLU A 77 0.03 12.62 24.29
C GLU A 77 -0.19 13.78 23.30
N ASN A 78 -1.34 13.82 22.61
CA ASN A 78 -1.64 14.80 21.55
C ASN A 78 -0.63 14.75 20.38
N LYS A 79 -0.03 13.58 20.13
CA LYS A 79 0.91 13.31 19.04
C LYS A 79 0.37 12.20 18.13
N GLY A 80 1.08 11.95 17.07
CA GLY A 80 0.80 10.89 16.11
C GLY A 80 0.39 11.43 14.74
N ILE A 81 0.52 10.57 13.74
CA ILE A 81 0.07 10.83 12.38
C ILE A 81 -1.29 10.16 12.22
N LEU A 82 -2.30 10.89 11.74
CA LEU A 82 -3.64 10.33 11.54
C LEU A 82 -3.60 9.25 10.46
N PRO A 83 -3.85 7.97 10.78
CA PRO A 83 -3.90 6.93 9.78
C PRO A 83 -5.24 6.95 9.06
N HIS A 84 -5.20 7.01 7.73
CA HIS A 84 -6.36 6.92 6.85
C HIS A 84 -6.10 5.89 5.77
N SER A 85 -7.13 5.46 5.03
CA SER A 85 -6.97 4.51 3.94
C SER A 85 -7.87 4.82 2.75
N ALA A 86 -7.43 4.45 1.55
CA ALA A 86 -8.19 4.53 0.33
C ALA A 86 -7.92 3.31 -0.56
N VAL A 87 -8.95 2.86 -1.25
CA VAL A 87 -8.85 1.84 -2.30
C VAL A 87 -9.03 2.52 -3.65
N PHE A 88 -7.95 2.70 -4.35
CA PHE A 88 -7.99 3.27 -5.70
C PHE A 88 -8.27 2.15 -6.73
N SER A 89 -8.94 2.40 -7.83
CA SER A 89 -9.42 3.69 -8.38
C SER A 89 -10.73 4.21 -7.75
N THR A 90 -11.46 3.39 -6.99
CA THR A 90 -12.80 3.76 -6.47
C THR A 90 -12.76 5.08 -5.70
N ASP A 91 -11.87 5.20 -4.74
CA ASP A 91 -11.80 6.38 -3.87
C ASP A 91 -11.15 7.60 -4.55
N LEU A 92 -10.60 7.47 -5.74
CA LEU A 92 -10.17 8.62 -6.54
C LEU A 92 -11.36 9.53 -6.90
N HIS A 93 -12.55 8.96 -7.08
CA HIS A 93 -13.76 9.72 -7.37
C HIS A 93 -14.28 10.53 -6.18
N SER A 94 -13.87 10.18 -4.97
CA SER A 94 -14.28 10.87 -3.75
C SER A 94 -13.17 11.74 -3.15
N LEU A 95 -11.93 11.30 -3.20
CA LEU A 95 -10.78 11.92 -2.52
C LEU A 95 -9.75 12.53 -3.47
N GLY A 96 -9.71 12.11 -4.73
CA GLY A 96 -8.66 12.49 -5.68
C GLY A 96 -8.52 14.00 -5.84
N GLN A 97 -9.63 14.74 -5.93
CA GLN A 97 -9.60 16.20 -6.04
C GLN A 97 -8.97 16.85 -4.80
N PHE A 98 -9.32 16.38 -3.60
CA PHE A 98 -8.73 16.91 -2.36
C PHE A 98 -7.24 16.59 -2.26
N ILE A 99 -6.84 15.37 -2.61
CA ILE A 99 -5.43 14.96 -2.62
C ILE A 99 -4.65 15.85 -3.59
N GLN A 100 -5.17 16.05 -4.80
CA GLN A 100 -4.51 16.78 -5.86
C GLN A 100 -4.38 18.29 -5.57
N GLU A 101 -5.44 18.95 -5.09
CA GLU A 101 -5.51 20.41 -4.99
C GLU A 101 -5.93 20.93 -3.61
N GLY A 102 -6.29 20.05 -2.67
CA GLY A 102 -6.67 20.43 -1.31
C GLY A 102 -5.49 20.81 -0.43
N SER A 103 -5.76 20.99 0.85
CA SER A 103 -4.73 21.29 1.87
C SER A 103 -3.70 20.17 1.94
N LYS A 104 -2.42 20.55 1.90
CA LYS A 104 -1.30 19.60 1.90
C LYS A 104 -0.99 19.10 3.31
N VAL A 105 -1.91 18.36 3.89
CA VAL A 105 -1.81 17.80 5.25
C VAL A 105 -1.50 16.31 5.27
N LEU A 106 -1.61 15.63 4.12
CA LEU A 106 -1.40 14.19 4.00
C LEU A 106 -0.28 13.83 3.02
N TYR A 107 0.29 12.68 3.22
CA TYR A 107 1.11 11.95 2.25
C TYR A 107 0.53 10.56 2.05
N GLU A 108 0.90 9.93 0.95
CA GLU A 108 0.41 8.59 0.60
C GLU A 108 1.46 7.53 0.85
N THR A 109 1.04 6.40 1.43
CA THR A 109 1.82 5.17 1.49
C THR A 109 1.13 4.14 0.61
N ILE A 110 1.68 3.96 -0.60
CA ILE A 110 1.10 3.10 -1.62
C ILE A 110 1.60 1.68 -1.42
N PHE A 111 0.65 0.77 -1.28
CA PHE A 111 0.93 -0.65 -1.13
C PHE A 111 0.66 -1.38 -2.44
N GLU A 112 1.71 -1.88 -3.08
CA GLU A 112 1.62 -2.61 -4.34
C GLU A 112 1.97 -4.08 -4.19
N VAL A 113 1.28 -4.94 -4.94
CA VAL A 113 1.60 -6.36 -5.09
C VAL A 113 2.19 -6.57 -6.48
N LYS A 114 3.46 -7.02 -6.55
CA LYS A 114 4.18 -7.17 -7.83
C LYS A 114 3.59 -8.27 -8.69
N ASN A 115 3.27 -9.41 -8.08
CA ASN A 115 2.76 -10.58 -8.78
C ASN A 115 1.39 -10.94 -8.22
N PRO A 116 0.29 -10.67 -8.96
CA PRO A 116 -1.06 -11.00 -8.51
C PRO A 116 -1.22 -12.52 -8.41
N GLN A 117 -2.09 -12.98 -7.49
CA GLN A 117 -2.42 -14.41 -7.38
C GLN A 117 -3.18 -14.94 -8.58
N ASN A 118 -4.06 -14.11 -9.12
CA ASN A 118 -4.85 -14.39 -10.30
C ASN A 118 -4.83 -13.18 -11.21
N ASP A 119 -4.79 -13.42 -12.50
CA ASP A 119 -4.88 -12.37 -13.51
C ASP A 119 -5.72 -12.84 -14.68
N MET A 120 -6.26 -11.93 -15.45
CA MET A 120 -7.10 -12.23 -16.59
C MET A 120 -6.63 -11.39 -17.78
N ILE A 121 -6.56 -12.05 -18.94
CA ILE A 121 -6.26 -11.34 -20.20
C ILE A 121 -7.55 -10.77 -20.75
N ILE A 122 -7.52 -9.51 -21.14
CA ILE A 122 -8.63 -8.80 -21.75
C ILE A 122 -8.85 -9.37 -23.15
N PRO A 123 -10.04 -9.91 -23.43
CA PRO A 123 -10.34 -10.44 -24.77
C PRO A 123 -10.52 -9.30 -25.79
N SER A 124 -10.40 -9.61 -27.08
CA SER A 124 -10.81 -8.71 -28.15
C SER A 124 -12.31 -8.85 -28.40
N ASP A 125 -13.01 -7.74 -28.56
CA ASP A 125 -14.39 -7.69 -29.02
C ASP A 125 -14.39 -7.44 -30.54
N PRO A 126 -14.98 -8.34 -31.37
CA PRO A 126 -15.05 -8.14 -32.83
C PRO A 126 -15.73 -6.85 -33.26
N ASP A 127 -16.69 -6.37 -32.47
CA ASP A 127 -17.47 -5.18 -32.79
C ASP A 127 -16.91 -3.90 -32.15
N ASP A 128 -15.95 -4.05 -31.22
CA ASP A 128 -15.31 -2.93 -30.48
C ASP A 128 -16.29 -1.87 -29.96
N LEU A 129 -17.43 -2.32 -29.41
CA LEU A 129 -18.55 -1.46 -29.03
C LEU A 129 -18.20 -0.42 -27.96
N ASP A 130 -17.23 -0.73 -27.11
CA ASP A 130 -16.75 0.16 -26.05
C ASP A 130 -15.48 0.93 -26.43
N GLY A 131 -14.89 0.66 -27.61
CA GLY A 131 -13.65 1.29 -28.09
C GLY A 131 -12.40 0.87 -27.28
N LEU A 132 -12.44 -0.25 -26.55
CA LEU A 132 -11.37 -0.68 -25.64
C LEU A 132 -10.46 -1.77 -26.22
N ASN A 133 -10.60 -2.14 -27.50
CA ASN A 133 -9.76 -3.16 -28.12
C ASN A 133 -8.26 -2.83 -28.12
N TYR A 134 -7.87 -1.57 -27.88
CA TYR A 134 -6.47 -1.23 -27.66
C TYR A 134 -5.86 -1.85 -26.39
N LEU A 135 -6.71 -2.33 -25.47
CA LEU A 135 -6.32 -3.09 -24.27
C LEU A 135 -6.32 -4.60 -24.50
N ALA A 136 -6.87 -5.08 -25.62
CA ALA A 136 -6.93 -6.52 -25.90
C ALA A 136 -5.53 -7.14 -25.86
N GLY A 137 -5.43 -8.32 -25.26
CA GLY A 137 -4.15 -8.99 -25.03
C GLY A 137 -3.33 -8.48 -23.84
N LYS A 138 -3.74 -7.38 -23.20
CA LYS A 138 -3.17 -6.94 -21.92
C LYS A 138 -3.87 -7.65 -20.77
N SER A 139 -3.20 -7.76 -19.64
CA SER A 139 -3.84 -8.28 -18.44
C SER A 139 -4.58 -7.19 -17.66
N VAL A 140 -5.53 -7.57 -16.83
CA VAL A 140 -6.22 -6.64 -15.92
C VAL A 140 -5.23 -6.04 -14.93
N ASP A 141 -4.29 -6.83 -14.41
CA ASP A 141 -3.21 -6.36 -13.54
C ASP A 141 -2.36 -5.29 -14.22
N TYR A 142 -2.04 -5.48 -15.51
CA TYR A 142 -1.31 -4.45 -16.27
C TYR A 142 -2.05 -3.12 -16.28
N VAL A 143 -3.35 -3.13 -16.55
CA VAL A 143 -4.18 -1.90 -16.57
C VAL A 143 -4.21 -1.25 -15.19
N ASN A 144 -4.40 -2.05 -14.15
CA ASN A 144 -4.41 -1.59 -12.76
C ASN A 144 -3.09 -0.92 -12.36
N LYS A 145 -1.95 -1.51 -12.72
CA LYS A 145 -0.62 -0.94 -12.46
C LYS A 145 -0.38 0.36 -13.23
N ARG A 146 -0.84 0.44 -14.49
CA ARG A 146 -0.74 1.72 -15.25
C ARG A 146 -1.59 2.82 -14.63
N ALA A 147 -2.78 2.49 -14.11
CA ALA A 147 -3.61 3.44 -13.37
C ALA A 147 -2.91 3.92 -12.10
N CYS A 148 -2.29 3.00 -11.34
CA CYS A 148 -1.50 3.33 -10.16
C CYS A 148 -0.34 4.29 -10.50
N GLU A 149 0.46 3.95 -11.49
CA GLU A 149 1.60 4.77 -11.91
C GLU A 149 1.18 6.17 -12.38
N GLY A 150 0.10 6.27 -13.16
CA GLY A 150 -0.43 7.57 -13.59
C GLY A 150 -0.94 8.42 -12.43
N THR A 151 -1.54 7.80 -11.43
CA THR A 151 -2.00 8.50 -10.22
C THR A 151 -0.82 8.98 -9.38
N ILE A 152 0.19 8.14 -9.18
CA ILE A 152 1.44 8.53 -8.48
C ILE A 152 2.07 9.74 -9.17
N ASP A 153 2.22 9.67 -10.50
CA ASP A 153 2.79 10.76 -11.28
C ASP A 153 2.03 12.08 -11.09
N ALA A 154 0.71 12.03 -11.17
CA ALA A 154 -0.16 13.19 -10.98
C ALA A 154 -0.05 13.76 -9.55
N HIS A 155 -0.17 12.91 -8.53
CA HIS A 155 -0.14 13.33 -7.14
C HIS A 155 1.23 13.89 -6.74
N VAL A 156 2.32 13.26 -7.18
CA VAL A 156 3.69 13.71 -6.85
C VAL A 156 4.08 14.96 -7.65
N ASN A 157 3.98 14.90 -8.97
CA ASN A 157 4.57 15.93 -9.83
C ASN A 157 3.67 17.16 -10.00
N THR A 158 2.36 16.99 -9.95
CA THR A 158 1.40 18.11 -10.07
C THR A 158 0.80 18.46 -8.71
N GLY A 159 0.42 17.47 -7.93
CA GLY A 159 -0.20 17.65 -6.62
C GLY A 159 0.78 18.03 -5.51
N ASN A 160 2.09 17.80 -5.67
CA ASN A 160 3.09 17.94 -4.62
C ASN A 160 2.75 17.15 -3.36
N VAL A 161 2.20 15.95 -3.50
CA VAL A 161 1.88 15.01 -2.44
C VAL A 161 3.02 14.00 -2.33
N PRO A 162 3.72 13.91 -1.20
CA PRO A 162 4.75 12.90 -1.03
C PRO A 162 4.16 11.49 -1.08
N ASN A 163 4.87 10.58 -1.73
CA ASN A 163 4.49 9.18 -1.83
C ASN A 163 5.61 8.28 -1.30
N ILE A 164 5.24 7.31 -0.47
CA ILE A 164 6.09 6.19 -0.09
C ILE A 164 5.52 4.94 -0.76
N ILE A 165 6.35 4.17 -1.47
CA ILE A 165 5.90 2.94 -2.13
C ILE A 165 6.43 1.75 -1.35
N ILE A 166 5.54 0.88 -0.89
CA ILE A 166 5.86 -0.40 -0.25
C ILE A 166 5.44 -1.51 -1.21
N SER A 167 6.43 -2.25 -1.70
CA SER A 167 6.20 -3.33 -2.65
C SER A 167 6.26 -4.68 -1.95
N LEU A 168 5.21 -5.48 -2.13
CA LEU A 168 5.16 -6.88 -1.74
C LEU A 168 5.29 -7.76 -3.00
N ASP A 169 6.09 -8.81 -2.93
CA ASP A 169 6.25 -9.70 -4.09
C ASP A 169 4.94 -10.40 -4.43
N LYS A 170 4.31 -11.03 -3.44
CA LYS A 170 3.01 -11.72 -3.55
C LYS A 170 2.19 -11.53 -2.28
N MET A 171 0.88 -11.47 -2.43
CA MET A 171 -0.07 -11.48 -1.32
C MET A 171 -0.57 -12.91 -1.07
N ASP A 172 0.34 -13.78 -0.63
CA ASP A 172 0.07 -15.14 -0.15
C ASP A 172 0.29 -15.24 1.38
N ALA A 173 0.17 -16.44 1.93
CA ALA A 173 0.36 -16.66 3.37
C ALA A 173 1.74 -16.21 3.85
N TYR A 174 2.79 -16.53 3.08
CA TYR A 174 4.17 -16.10 3.38
C TYR A 174 4.29 -14.57 3.35
N GLY A 175 3.85 -13.94 2.26
CA GLY A 175 3.90 -12.49 2.08
C GLY A 175 3.14 -11.75 3.17
N PHE A 176 1.96 -12.24 3.56
CA PHE A 176 1.19 -11.66 4.66
C PHE A 176 1.95 -11.77 6.00
N GLY A 177 2.51 -12.94 6.31
CA GLY A 177 3.29 -13.13 7.54
C GLY A 177 4.51 -12.23 7.60
N TYR A 178 5.22 -12.10 6.46
CA TYR A 178 6.38 -11.21 6.33
C TYR A 178 5.99 -9.74 6.56
N MET A 179 4.93 -9.29 5.92
CA MET A 179 4.41 -7.93 6.06
C MET A 179 3.99 -7.63 7.50
N ALA A 180 3.22 -8.52 8.14
CA ALA A 180 2.72 -8.31 9.50
C ALA A 180 3.85 -8.08 10.52
N VAL A 181 4.96 -8.79 10.39
CA VAL A 181 6.12 -8.61 11.28
C VAL A 181 6.90 -7.34 10.93
N SER A 182 7.07 -7.01 9.66
CA SER A 182 7.76 -5.77 9.29
C SER A 182 7.09 -4.54 9.89
N TYR A 183 5.77 -4.48 9.93
CA TYR A 183 5.02 -3.40 10.59
C TYR A 183 5.20 -3.37 12.12
N THR A 184 5.31 -4.51 12.77
CA THR A 184 5.52 -4.54 14.22
C THR A 184 6.90 -4.07 14.66
N HIS A 185 7.93 -4.26 13.83
CA HIS A 185 9.29 -3.75 14.07
C HIS A 185 9.43 -2.23 13.92
N LEU A 186 8.47 -1.58 13.28
CA LEU A 186 8.43 -0.11 13.18
C LEU A 186 8.05 0.58 14.50
N ARG A 187 7.55 -0.17 15.49
CA ARG A 187 7.02 0.33 16.74
C ARG A 187 7.99 0.21 17.92
N ALA A 188 9.11 -0.44 17.72
CA ALA A 188 10.17 -0.59 18.71
C ALA A 188 11.16 0.57 18.62
#